data_20c08bbead11589388fcfc3dc280d3fb
#
_entry.id   20c08bbead11589388fcfc3dc280d3fb
#
_cell.length_a   1.000
_cell.length_b   1.000
_cell.length_c   1.000
_cell.angle_alpha   90.00
_cell.angle_beta   90.00
_cell.angle_gamma   90.00
#
_symmetry.space_group_name_H-M   'P 1'
#
loop_
_entity.id
_entity.type
_entity.pdbx_description
1 polymer ?
#
loop_
_entity_poly.entity_id
_entity_poly.type
_entity_poly.pdbx_seq_one_letter_code
_entity_poly.pdbx_strand_id
1 'polypeptide(L)'
;MHATLTQLKRFFQWLAWQPGYKSRLQYSDAEYFNLSDKDTRVATAQREQKAPTLEQIKHVINIMPEDTDTERRNRALIAFTLLTGARDRAIASMKLKHVDLITNSVNQDAREVKTKFCKTFTTFFFPVGEEVREIVAAWGSYLRDEKLWGNDDPLFPATRITLGATRQFEAAGLVREHWSNATPIRTIFRESFMRAGLPYFNPHSFRNTLVQLGHDVCKTPEQFKAWSQNLGHEKVLTTFLSYGEV
;
A
#
# COMPACT_ATOMS: atom_id res chain seq x y z
N MET A 1 -22.39 -4.46 -6.00
CA MET A 1 -23.28 -4.99 -7.06
C MET A 1 -22.57 -5.19 -8.40
N HIS A 2 -21.95 -4.17 -9.04
CA HIS A 2 -21.23 -4.32 -10.32
C HIS A 2 -20.20 -5.46 -10.32
N ALA A 3 -19.28 -5.52 -9.35
CA ALA A 3 -18.26 -6.56 -9.25
C ALA A 3 -18.88 -7.97 -9.12
N THR A 4 -19.97 -8.11 -8.37
CA THR A 4 -20.67 -9.40 -8.17
C THR A 4 -21.30 -9.87 -9.47
N LEU A 5 -21.97 -8.99 -10.20
CA LEU A 5 -22.57 -9.32 -11.50
C LEU A 5 -21.50 -9.70 -12.54
N THR A 6 -20.35 -9.02 -12.54
CA THR A 6 -19.22 -9.40 -13.40
C THR A 6 -18.70 -10.79 -13.10
N GLN A 7 -18.61 -11.19 -11.82
CA GLN A 7 -18.21 -12.54 -11.43
C GLN A 7 -19.26 -13.59 -11.80
N LEU A 8 -20.54 -13.28 -11.59
CA LEU A 8 -21.64 -14.16 -12.01
C LEU A 8 -21.63 -14.36 -13.53
N LYS A 9 -21.49 -13.29 -14.31
CA LYS A 9 -21.38 -13.37 -15.77
C LYS A 9 -20.27 -14.32 -16.19
N ARG A 10 -19.05 -14.16 -15.64
CA ARG A 10 -17.93 -15.05 -15.92
C ARG A 10 -18.19 -16.52 -15.52
N PHE A 11 -18.83 -16.72 -14.38
CA PHE A 11 -19.19 -18.05 -13.92
C PHE A 11 -20.19 -18.71 -14.87
N PHE A 12 -21.26 -18.02 -15.28
CA PHE A 12 -22.24 -18.57 -16.23
C PHE A 12 -21.67 -18.78 -17.62
N GLN A 13 -20.78 -17.93 -18.10
CA GLN A 13 -20.04 -18.12 -19.33
C GLN A 13 -19.16 -19.37 -19.28
N TRP A 14 -18.49 -19.62 -18.16
CA TRP A 14 -17.73 -20.85 -17.95
C TRP A 14 -18.65 -22.07 -17.86
N LEU A 15 -19.77 -21.97 -17.14
CA LEU A 15 -20.72 -23.07 -16.94
C LEU A 15 -21.35 -23.52 -18.26
N ALA A 16 -21.61 -22.62 -19.19
CA ALA A 16 -22.15 -22.92 -20.52
C ALA A 16 -21.28 -23.88 -21.34
N TRP A 17 -19.98 -24.03 -20.99
CA TRP A 17 -19.06 -24.98 -21.65
C TRP A 17 -18.93 -26.30 -20.91
N GLN A 18 -19.50 -26.45 -19.72
CA GLN A 18 -19.33 -27.66 -18.91
C GLN A 18 -20.26 -28.81 -19.37
N PRO A 19 -19.79 -30.07 -19.28
CA PRO A 19 -20.64 -31.23 -19.51
C PRO A 19 -21.91 -31.21 -18.67
N GLY A 20 -23.06 -31.51 -19.28
CA GLY A 20 -24.37 -31.48 -18.64
C GLY A 20 -25.07 -30.11 -18.62
N TYR A 21 -24.36 -29.03 -18.89
CA TYR A 21 -24.93 -27.67 -18.99
C TYR A 21 -24.94 -27.12 -20.41
N LYS A 22 -24.02 -27.54 -21.26
CA LYS A 22 -23.83 -27.06 -22.65
C LYS A 22 -25.09 -27.12 -23.50
N SER A 23 -26.02 -28.04 -23.24
CA SER A 23 -27.30 -28.15 -23.93
C SER A 23 -28.43 -27.31 -23.31
N ARG A 24 -28.22 -26.75 -22.12
CA ARG A 24 -29.23 -26.02 -21.34
C ARG A 24 -28.93 -24.54 -21.16
N LEU A 25 -27.68 -24.14 -21.29
CA LEU A 25 -27.20 -22.76 -21.14
C LEU A 25 -26.42 -22.37 -22.38
N GLN A 26 -26.77 -21.23 -22.94
CA GLN A 26 -26.00 -20.58 -24.00
C GLN A 26 -25.04 -19.57 -23.40
N TYR A 27 -23.91 -19.35 -24.06
CA TYR A 27 -22.92 -18.35 -23.64
C TYR A 27 -23.55 -16.95 -23.55
N SER A 28 -24.49 -16.64 -24.47
CA SER A 28 -25.24 -15.38 -24.51
C SER A 28 -26.17 -15.18 -23.31
N ASP A 29 -26.63 -16.24 -22.64
CA ASP A 29 -27.52 -16.12 -21.48
C ASP A 29 -26.84 -15.34 -20.34
N ALA A 30 -25.50 -15.36 -20.30
CA ALA A 30 -24.73 -14.57 -19.33
C ALA A 30 -24.86 -13.05 -19.53
N GLU A 31 -25.34 -12.58 -20.71
CA GLU A 31 -25.57 -11.15 -20.96
C GLU A 31 -26.69 -10.58 -20.08
N TYR A 32 -27.57 -11.44 -19.54
CA TYR A 32 -28.59 -11.05 -18.55
C TYR A 32 -27.97 -10.38 -17.30
N PHE A 33 -26.72 -10.69 -16.99
CA PHE A 33 -26.00 -10.09 -15.87
C PHE A 33 -25.35 -8.74 -16.21
N ASN A 34 -25.54 -8.23 -17.41
CA ASN A 34 -25.09 -6.87 -17.73
C ASN A 34 -25.96 -5.84 -17.01
N LEU A 35 -25.30 -4.87 -16.41
CA LEU A 35 -25.97 -3.67 -15.93
C LEU A 35 -26.41 -2.81 -17.12
N SER A 36 -27.46 -2.02 -16.91
CA SER A 36 -27.79 -0.95 -17.86
C SER A 36 -26.59 0.03 -17.97
N ASP A 37 -26.51 0.74 -19.09
CA ASP A 37 -25.46 1.78 -19.30
C ASP A 37 -25.48 2.83 -18.18
N LYS A 38 -26.67 3.21 -17.73
CA LYS A 38 -26.87 4.14 -16.61
C LYS A 38 -26.28 3.57 -15.31
N ASP A 39 -26.61 2.34 -14.95
CA ASP A 39 -26.11 1.72 -13.72
C ASP A 39 -24.62 1.45 -13.80
N THR A 40 -24.11 1.12 -14.97
CA THR A 40 -22.67 0.98 -15.23
C THR A 40 -21.95 2.31 -15.01
N ARG A 41 -22.46 3.41 -15.58
CA ARG A 41 -21.89 4.74 -15.36
C ARG A 41 -21.90 5.14 -13.89
N VAL A 42 -23.02 4.91 -13.18
CA VAL A 42 -23.11 5.19 -11.73
C VAL A 42 -22.15 4.33 -10.93
N ALA A 43 -22.02 3.03 -11.26
CA ALA A 43 -21.15 2.09 -10.55
C ALA A 43 -19.67 2.33 -10.82
N THR A 44 -19.33 2.88 -11.99
CA THR A 44 -17.94 3.18 -12.40
C THR A 44 -17.57 4.66 -12.24
N ALA A 45 -18.54 5.51 -11.83
CA ALA A 45 -18.27 6.92 -11.56
C ALA A 45 -17.13 7.04 -10.54
N GLN A 46 -16.11 7.77 -10.93
CA GLN A 46 -14.99 8.06 -10.03
C GLN A 46 -15.49 9.00 -8.93
N ARG A 47 -15.26 8.61 -7.68
CA ARG A 47 -15.44 9.51 -6.55
C ARG A 47 -14.11 10.22 -6.33
N GLU A 48 -14.17 11.52 -6.08
CA GLU A 48 -13.01 12.28 -5.63
C GLU A 48 -12.36 11.54 -4.44
N GLN A 49 -11.16 11.04 -4.65
CA GLN A 49 -10.40 10.38 -3.60
C GLN A 49 -9.59 11.44 -2.86
N LYS A 50 -10.13 11.92 -1.75
CA LYS A 50 -9.38 12.81 -0.87
C LYS A 50 -8.07 12.14 -0.45
N ALA A 51 -6.97 12.83 -0.68
CA ALA A 51 -5.64 12.44 -0.25
C ALA A 51 -5.14 13.43 0.82
N PRO A 52 -4.31 12.99 1.76
CA PRO A 52 -3.64 13.92 2.67
C PRO A 52 -2.61 14.74 1.90
N THR A 53 -2.39 15.99 2.30
CA THR A 53 -1.27 16.77 1.76
C THR A 53 0.06 16.25 2.31
N LEU A 54 1.16 16.59 1.64
CA LEU A 54 2.51 16.23 2.10
C LEU A 54 2.77 16.75 3.52
N GLU A 55 2.34 17.99 3.81
CA GLU A 55 2.49 18.64 5.11
C GLU A 55 1.67 17.93 6.19
N GLN A 56 0.45 17.49 5.88
CA GLN A 56 -0.37 16.71 6.80
C GLN A 56 0.30 15.38 7.16
N ILE A 57 0.88 14.69 6.18
CA ILE A 57 1.59 13.43 6.44
C ILE A 57 2.84 13.68 7.30
N LYS A 58 3.63 14.71 6.98
CA LYS A 58 4.81 15.10 7.79
C LYS A 58 4.41 15.47 9.21
N HIS A 59 3.31 16.22 9.38
CA HIS A 59 2.78 16.53 10.71
C HIS A 59 2.45 15.25 11.49
N VAL A 60 1.74 14.28 10.87
CA VAL A 60 1.44 12.99 11.50
C VAL A 60 2.72 12.30 11.95
N ILE A 61 3.73 12.19 11.07
CA ILE A 61 5.01 11.55 11.39
C ILE A 61 5.70 12.25 12.57
N ASN A 62 5.69 13.56 12.60
CA ASN A 62 6.39 14.34 13.62
C ASN A 62 5.77 14.24 15.04
N ILE A 63 4.46 14.03 15.13
CA ILE A 63 3.78 13.88 16.43
C ILE A 63 3.67 12.44 16.90
N MET A 64 4.09 11.46 16.08
CA MET A 64 4.08 10.05 16.49
C MET A 64 5.12 9.81 17.57
N PRO A 65 4.76 9.06 18.64
CA PRO A 65 5.70 8.69 19.67
C PRO A 65 6.74 7.70 19.14
N GLU A 66 7.89 7.64 19.82
CA GLU A 66 9.03 6.79 19.45
C GLU A 66 9.72 6.15 20.69
N ASP A 67 9.02 6.11 21.81
CA ASP A 67 9.57 5.60 23.06
C ASP A 67 9.73 4.08 23.06
N THR A 68 8.79 3.38 22.43
CA THR A 68 8.77 1.91 22.35
C THR A 68 9.14 1.40 20.95
N ASP A 69 9.58 0.14 20.88
CA ASP A 69 9.88 -0.54 19.59
C ASP A 69 8.68 -0.50 18.63
N THR A 70 7.48 -0.68 19.16
CA THR A 70 6.25 -0.66 18.35
C THR A 70 5.95 0.73 17.82
N GLU A 71 6.21 1.76 18.58
CA GLU A 71 6.03 3.16 18.16
C GLU A 71 7.06 3.56 17.11
N ARG A 72 8.35 3.25 17.33
CA ARG A 72 9.42 3.46 16.33
C ARG A 72 9.09 2.76 15.02
N ARG A 73 8.65 1.49 15.08
CA ARG A 73 8.20 0.75 13.89
C ARG A 73 7.04 1.45 13.19
N ASN A 74 6.03 1.86 13.93
CA ASN A 74 4.83 2.50 13.37
C ASN A 74 5.17 3.81 12.68
N ARG A 75 6.01 4.64 13.31
CA ARG A 75 6.49 5.90 12.74
C ARG A 75 7.31 5.65 11.46
N ALA A 76 8.26 4.74 11.50
CA ALA A 76 9.06 4.35 10.34
C ALA A 76 8.21 3.76 9.21
N LEU A 77 7.14 3.03 9.51
CA LEU A 77 6.24 2.45 8.53
C LEU A 77 5.47 3.54 7.75
N ILE A 78 4.98 4.57 8.42
CA ILE A 78 4.30 5.70 7.76
C ILE A 78 5.30 6.50 6.93
N ALA A 79 6.49 6.79 7.49
CA ALA A 79 7.57 7.44 6.77
C ALA A 79 7.99 6.65 5.51
N PHE A 80 8.16 5.34 5.62
CA PHE A 80 8.49 4.45 4.50
C PHE A 80 7.39 4.44 3.43
N THR A 81 6.13 4.45 3.84
CA THR A 81 5.01 4.48 2.89
C THR A 81 5.02 5.78 2.09
N LEU A 82 5.32 6.92 2.71
CA LEU A 82 5.48 8.20 2.03
C LEU A 82 6.72 8.20 1.12
N LEU A 83 7.85 7.70 1.62
CA LEU A 83 9.12 7.70 0.91
C LEU A 83 9.11 6.86 -0.37
N THR A 84 8.30 5.79 -0.41
CA THR A 84 8.32 4.79 -1.48
C THR A 84 7.02 4.63 -2.25
N GLY A 85 5.90 5.09 -1.71
CA GLY A 85 4.58 4.77 -2.25
C GLY A 85 4.26 3.27 -2.29
N ALA A 86 4.94 2.44 -1.51
CA ALA A 86 4.73 1.00 -1.48
C ALA A 86 3.32 0.64 -0.99
N ARG A 87 2.74 -0.42 -1.56
CA ARG A 87 1.41 -0.89 -1.15
C ARG A 87 1.47 -1.64 0.18
N ASP A 88 0.40 -1.53 0.97
CA ASP A 88 0.29 -2.14 2.31
C ASP A 88 0.64 -3.65 2.33
N ARG A 89 0.21 -4.42 1.33
CA ARG A 89 0.57 -5.84 1.23
C ARG A 89 2.04 -6.08 0.94
N ALA A 90 2.66 -5.23 0.13
CA ALA A 90 4.09 -5.28 -0.13
C ALA A 90 4.87 -4.97 1.14
N ILE A 91 4.51 -3.88 1.84
CA ILE A 91 5.12 -3.49 3.11
C ILE A 91 5.04 -4.62 4.14
N ALA A 92 3.89 -5.29 4.28
CA ALA A 92 3.69 -6.39 5.22
C ALA A 92 4.59 -7.62 4.97
N SER A 93 5.19 -7.74 3.80
CA SER A 93 6.06 -8.86 3.41
C SER A 93 7.51 -8.45 3.13
N MET A 94 7.86 -7.17 3.31
CA MET A 94 9.22 -6.69 3.07
C MET A 94 10.20 -7.17 4.13
N LYS A 95 11.41 -7.49 3.68
CA LYS A 95 12.56 -7.85 4.48
C LYS A 95 13.58 -6.72 4.49
N LEU A 96 14.51 -6.73 5.44
CA LEU A 96 15.59 -5.74 5.56
C LEU A 96 16.44 -5.64 4.28
N LYS A 97 16.69 -6.76 3.59
CA LYS A 97 17.49 -6.78 2.34
C LYS A 97 16.86 -6.05 1.16
N HIS A 98 15.55 -5.82 1.20
CA HIS A 98 14.87 -5.16 0.07
C HIS A 98 15.10 -3.66 0.02
N VAL A 99 15.60 -3.06 1.10
CA VAL A 99 15.87 -1.61 1.20
C VAL A 99 17.37 -1.36 1.09
N ASP A 100 17.75 -0.58 0.11
CA ASP A 100 19.10 -0.08 -0.07
C ASP A 100 19.12 1.43 0.20
N LEU A 101 19.75 1.80 1.32
CA LEU A 101 19.90 3.19 1.75
C LEU A 101 21.04 3.93 1.02
N ILE A 102 21.93 3.20 0.34
CA ILE A 102 23.04 3.79 -0.45
C ILE A 102 22.47 4.29 -1.78
N THR A 103 21.71 3.44 -2.46
CA THR A 103 21.08 3.79 -3.74
C THR A 103 19.72 4.48 -3.56
N ASN A 104 19.24 4.64 -2.31
CA ASN A 104 17.94 5.18 -1.98
C ASN A 104 16.81 4.45 -2.75
N SER A 105 16.78 3.13 -2.64
CA SER A 105 15.84 2.32 -3.41
C SER A 105 15.27 1.14 -2.62
N VAL A 106 14.15 0.61 -3.14
CA VAL A 106 13.50 -0.59 -2.63
C VAL A 106 13.29 -1.56 -3.77
N ASN A 107 13.88 -2.74 -3.67
CA ASN A 107 13.65 -3.83 -4.62
C ASN A 107 12.41 -4.63 -4.18
N GLN A 108 11.40 -4.66 -5.02
CA GLN A 108 10.17 -5.39 -4.78
C GLN A 108 10.13 -6.65 -5.67
N ASP A 109 10.90 -7.68 -5.30
CA ASP A 109 10.91 -8.98 -6.00
C ASP A 109 9.60 -9.74 -5.69
N ALA A 110 8.81 -10.03 -6.71
CA ALA A 110 7.53 -10.71 -6.57
C ALA A 110 7.61 -12.13 -6.00
N ARG A 111 8.79 -12.74 -5.98
CA ARG A 111 9.04 -14.05 -5.35
C ARG A 111 9.02 -13.97 -3.82
N GLU A 112 9.31 -12.80 -3.26
CA GLU A 112 9.41 -12.58 -1.80
C GLU A 112 8.45 -11.50 -1.30
N VAL A 113 8.14 -10.50 -2.13
CA VAL A 113 7.27 -9.36 -1.77
C VAL A 113 5.91 -9.52 -2.43
N LYS A 114 4.84 -9.39 -1.66
CA LYS A 114 3.44 -9.52 -2.14
C LYS A 114 3.02 -8.31 -2.98
N THR A 115 3.61 -8.17 -4.16
CA THR A 115 3.32 -7.09 -5.10
C THR A 115 2.00 -7.31 -5.83
N LYS A 116 1.37 -6.22 -6.30
CA LYS A 116 0.17 -6.32 -7.14
C LYS A 116 0.53 -6.94 -8.49
N PHE A 117 -0.23 -7.95 -8.91
CA PHE A 117 -0.02 -8.70 -10.16
C PHE A 117 1.32 -9.44 -10.24
N CYS A 118 1.94 -9.77 -9.11
CA CYS A 118 3.22 -10.48 -9.04
C CYS A 118 4.33 -9.81 -9.90
N LYS A 119 4.42 -8.47 -9.83
CA LYS A 119 5.41 -7.71 -10.59
C LYS A 119 6.67 -7.50 -9.76
N THR A 120 7.82 -7.69 -10.39
CA THR A 120 9.13 -7.31 -9.83
C THR A 120 9.52 -5.95 -10.39
N PHE A 121 9.86 -5.01 -9.52
CA PHE A 121 10.33 -3.68 -9.89
C PHE A 121 11.08 -3.03 -8.73
N THR A 122 11.91 -2.04 -9.05
CA THR A 122 12.59 -1.20 -8.07
C THR A 122 11.90 0.16 -7.99
N THR A 123 11.67 0.63 -6.77
CA THR A 123 11.20 1.97 -6.47
C THR A 123 12.35 2.77 -5.88
N PHE A 124 12.66 3.93 -6.42
CA PHE A 124 13.57 4.91 -5.82
C PHE A 124 12.81 5.81 -4.86
N PHE A 125 13.48 6.28 -3.81
CA PHE A 125 12.86 7.15 -2.83
C PHE A 125 12.37 8.45 -3.47
N PHE A 126 11.16 8.84 -3.12
CA PHE A 126 10.59 10.11 -3.57
C PHE A 126 11.19 11.28 -2.78
N PRO A 127 11.33 12.47 -3.38
CA PRO A 127 11.93 13.65 -2.73
C PRO A 127 10.93 14.31 -1.77
N VAL A 128 10.59 13.61 -0.69
CA VAL A 128 9.59 14.04 0.31
C VAL A 128 10.21 14.69 1.55
N GLY A 129 11.54 14.80 1.60
CA GLY A 129 12.32 15.41 2.67
C GLY A 129 13.31 14.43 3.29
N GLU A 130 14.48 14.95 3.67
CA GLU A 130 15.56 14.12 4.25
C GLU A 130 15.17 13.57 5.62
N GLU A 131 14.40 14.33 6.40
CA GLU A 131 13.89 13.91 7.70
C GLU A 131 13.07 12.61 7.63
N VAL A 132 12.31 12.43 6.54
CA VAL A 132 11.51 11.20 6.32
C VAL A 132 12.43 10.02 6.02
N ARG A 133 13.48 10.25 5.25
CA ARG A 133 14.50 9.25 4.92
C ARG A 133 15.28 8.82 6.17
N GLU A 134 15.68 9.78 7.00
CA GLU A 134 16.43 9.53 8.24
C GLU A 134 15.65 8.65 9.22
N ILE A 135 14.33 8.84 9.36
CA ILE A 135 13.48 7.98 10.19
C ILE A 135 13.53 6.53 9.71
N VAL A 136 13.47 6.31 8.39
CA VAL A 136 13.53 4.96 7.82
C VAL A 136 14.93 4.36 7.98
N ALA A 137 15.96 5.15 7.79
CA ALA A 137 17.36 4.73 7.98
C ALA A 137 17.63 4.36 9.43
N ALA A 138 17.25 5.21 10.38
CA ALA A 138 17.40 4.96 11.82
C ALA A 138 16.67 3.67 12.24
N TRP A 139 15.47 3.43 11.72
CA TRP A 139 14.73 2.20 11.95
C TRP A 139 15.48 0.97 11.43
N GLY A 140 16.01 1.03 10.21
CA GLY A 140 16.79 -0.06 9.61
C GLY A 140 18.07 -0.36 10.40
N SER A 141 18.79 0.68 10.83
CA SER A 141 19.98 0.54 11.68
C SER A 141 19.61 -0.05 13.05
N TYR A 142 18.55 0.44 13.68
CA TYR A 142 18.05 -0.10 14.96
C TYR A 142 17.80 -1.62 14.90
N LEU A 143 17.16 -2.08 13.82
CA LEU A 143 16.92 -3.52 13.66
C LEU A 143 18.22 -4.32 13.47
N ARG A 144 19.20 -3.79 12.73
CA ARG A 144 20.47 -4.47 12.46
C ARG A 144 21.40 -4.43 13.66
N ASP A 145 21.59 -3.24 14.23
CA ASP A 145 22.68 -2.97 15.17
C ASP A 145 22.26 -3.27 16.62
N GLU A 146 21.01 -2.97 16.99
CA GLU A 146 20.52 -3.19 18.36
C GLU A 146 19.73 -4.49 18.51
N LYS A 147 18.88 -4.83 17.53
CA LYS A 147 18.11 -6.08 17.56
C LYS A 147 18.86 -7.26 16.95
N LEU A 148 19.99 -7.02 16.26
CA LEU A 148 20.81 -8.03 15.59
C LEU A 148 20.03 -8.88 14.59
N TRP A 149 19.15 -8.22 13.84
CA TRP A 149 18.35 -8.88 12.82
C TRP A 149 19.08 -8.92 11.48
N GLY A 150 18.91 -10.04 10.76
CA GLY A 150 19.56 -10.28 9.49
C GLY A 150 18.75 -9.82 8.30
N ASN A 151 19.34 -9.94 7.14
CA ASN A 151 18.78 -9.47 5.87
C ASN A 151 17.42 -10.09 5.52
N ASP A 152 17.15 -11.31 5.93
CA ASP A 152 15.90 -12.02 5.64
C ASP A 152 14.79 -11.78 6.67
N ASP A 153 15.07 -10.99 7.70
CA ASP A 153 14.09 -10.64 8.71
C ASP A 153 13.13 -9.55 8.24
N PRO A 154 11.93 -9.47 8.84
CA PRO A 154 10.93 -8.47 8.48
C PRO A 154 11.45 -7.05 8.65
N LEU A 155 11.28 -6.21 7.64
CA LEU A 155 11.51 -4.76 7.78
C LEU A 155 10.49 -4.14 8.76
N PHE A 156 9.25 -4.59 8.71
CA PHE A 156 8.18 -4.16 9.63
C PHE A 156 7.60 -5.39 10.32
N PRO A 157 8.16 -5.77 11.47
CA PRO A 157 7.78 -6.98 12.20
C PRO A 157 6.40 -6.86 12.86
N ALA A 158 5.78 -7.99 13.11
CA ALA A 158 4.52 -8.07 13.83
C ALA A 158 4.70 -7.67 15.33
N THR A 159 3.60 -7.26 15.95
CA THR A 159 3.57 -6.98 17.40
C THR A 159 3.43 -8.28 18.17
N ARG A 160 4.27 -8.47 19.18
CA ARG A 160 4.11 -9.54 20.17
C ARG A 160 2.92 -9.19 21.06
N ILE A 161 1.97 -10.09 21.14
CA ILE A 161 0.81 -9.96 22.03
C ILE A 161 0.96 -10.95 23.16
N THR A 162 0.84 -10.46 24.39
CA THR A 162 0.87 -11.29 25.60
C THR A 162 -0.34 -11.02 26.48
N LEU A 163 -0.66 -11.96 27.35
CA LEU A 163 -1.70 -11.75 28.35
C LEU A 163 -1.11 -10.90 29.49
N GLY A 164 -1.63 -9.70 29.68
CA GLY A 164 -1.22 -8.79 30.75
C GLY A 164 -1.74 -9.21 32.12
N ALA A 165 -1.31 -8.50 33.17
CA ALA A 165 -1.74 -8.74 34.53
C ALA A 165 -3.26 -8.63 34.76
N THR A 166 -3.92 -7.81 33.96
CA THR A 166 -5.39 -7.60 33.94
C THR A 166 -6.14 -8.68 33.17
N ARG A 167 -5.45 -9.72 32.67
CA ARG A 167 -5.98 -10.74 31.75
C ARG A 167 -6.49 -10.18 30.42
N GLN A 168 -6.05 -8.99 30.04
CA GLN A 168 -6.26 -8.41 28.70
C GLN A 168 -5.02 -8.64 27.85
N PHE A 169 -5.22 -8.69 26.53
CA PHE A 169 -4.12 -8.78 25.57
C PHE A 169 -3.39 -7.43 25.47
N GLU A 170 -2.09 -7.44 25.69
CA GLU A 170 -1.24 -6.25 25.67
C GLU A 170 -0.08 -6.43 24.69
N ALA A 171 0.35 -5.33 24.07
CA ALA A 171 1.52 -5.31 23.21
C ALA A 171 2.79 -5.42 24.05
N ALA A 172 3.59 -6.47 23.84
CA ALA A 172 4.82 -6.75 24.58
C ALA A 172 6.08 -6.62 23.70
N GLY A 173 6.06 -5.69 22.76
CA GLY A 173 7.17 -5.44 21.84
C GLY A 173 6.97 -6.08 20.47
N LEU A 174 8.07 -6.48 19.83
CA LEU A 174 8.09 -7.01 18.46
C LEU A 174 8.38 -8.51 18.46
N VAL A 175 7.84 -9.21 17.47
CA VAL A 175 8.19 -10.59 17.15
C VAL A 175 8.86 -10.63 15.76
N ARG A 176 9.86 -11.49 15.60
CA ARG A 176 10.67 -11.61 14.36
C ARG A 176 9.89 -12.34 13.26
N GLU A 177 8.67 -11.86 12.99
CA GLU A 177 7.74 -12.44 12.02
C GLU A 177 7.05 -11.35 11.21
N HIS A 178 6.68 -11.69 9.99
CA HIS A 178 5.83 -10.84 9.15
C HIS A 178 4.39 -10.80 9.65
N TRP A 179 3.66 -9.72 9.36
CA TRP A 179 2.22 -9.74 9.49
C TRP A 179 1.59 -10.72 8.49
N SER A 180 0.60 -11.47 8.93
CA SER A 180 -0.15 -12.40 8.07
C SER A 180 -0.90 -11.65 6.94
N ASN A 181 -1.32 -10.42 7.22
CA ASN A 181 -2.05 -9.56 6.27
C ASN A 181 -1.77 -8.07 6.56
N ALA A 182 -2.35 -7.18 5.75
CA ALA A 182 -2.14 -5.74 5.85
C ALA A 182 -3.09 -5.00 6.82
N THR A 183 -3.94 -5.71 7.56
CA THR A 183 -4.89 -5.07 8.49
C THR A 183 -4.19 -4.27 9.59
N PRO A 184 -3.12 -4.77 10.24
CA PRO A 184 -2.40 -3.99 11.25
C PRO A 184 -1.83 -2.68 10.71
N ILE A 185 -1.34 -2.66 9.46
CA ILE A 185 -0.85 -1.44 8.80
C ILE A 185 -1.97 -0.38 8.73
N ARG A 186 -3.17 -0.78 8.29
CA ARG A 186 -4.31 0.13 8.20
C ARG A 186 -4.77 0.65 9.56
N THR A 187 -4.64 -0.18 10.60
CA THR A 187 -4.91 0.23 11.99
C THR A 187 -3.91 1.29 12.44
N ILE A 188 -2.61 1.07 12.20
CA ILE A 188 -1.56 2.05 12.50
C ILE A 188 -1.86 3.40 11.83
N PHE A 189 -2.21 3.40 10.54
CA PHE A 189 -2.57 4.61 9.82
C PHE A 189 -3.77 5.32 10.44
N ARG A 190 -4.83 4.57 10.78
CA ARG A 190 -6.03 5.14 11.40
C ARG A 190 -5.70 5.81 12.73
N GLU A 191 -4.99 5.13 13.59
CA GLU A 191 -4.63 5.63 14.92
C GLU A 191 -3.72 6.85 14.84
N SER A 192 -2.74 6.85 13.93
CA SER A 192 -1.81 7.96 13.74
C SER A 192 -2.51 9.22 13.23
N PHE A 193 -3.39 9.10 12.24
CA PHE A 193 -4.16 10.23 11.73
C PHE A 193 -5.18 10.75 12.76
N MET A 194 -5.85 9.85 13.48
CA MET A 194 -6.75 10.25 14.57
C MET A 194 -6.00 11.00 15.69
N ARG A 195 -4.80 10.55 16.06
CA ARG A 195 -3.93 11.25 17.04
C ARG A 195 -3.56 12.66 16.58
N ALA A 196 -3.38 12.85 15.28
CA ALA A 196 -3.11 14.15 14.67
C ALA A 196 -4.34 15.06 14.55
N GLY A 197 -5.53 14.61 14.96
CA GLY A 197 -6.78 15.33 14.75
C GLY A 197 -7.22 15.40 13.28
N LEU A 198 -6.69 14.54 12.43
CA LEU A 198 -6.97 14.49 11.00
C LEU A 198 -7.91 13.34 10.65
N PRO A 199 -8.68 13.46 9.56
CA PRO A 199 -9.49 12.36 9.05
C PRO A 199 -8.61 11.17 8.66
N TYR A 200 -9.15 9.96 8.76
CA TYR A 200 -8.44 8.76 8.35
C TYR A 200 -8.16 8.75 6.84
N PHE A 201 -6.90 8.61 6.51
CA PHE A 201 -6.44 8.30 5.16
C PHE A 201 -5.79 6.92 5.13
N ASN A 202 -6.19 6.11 4.16
CA ASN A 202 -5.61 4.77 4.02
C ASN A 202 -4.20 4.82 3.38
N PRO A 203 -3.36 3.77 3.54
CA PRO A 203 -2.00 3.78 2.97
C PRO A 203 -1.94 4.06 1.46
N HIS A 204 -2.97 3.66 0.72
CA HIS A 204 -3.02 3.86 -0.73
C HIS A 204 -3.17 5.34 -1.12
N SER A 205 -3.80 6.16 -0.28
CA SER A 205 -3.98 7.59 -0.54
C SER A 205 -2.65 8.36 -0.60
N PHE A 206 -1.58 7.87 0.04
CA PHE A 206 -0.24 8.46 -0.07
C PHE A 206 0.30 8.46 -1.50
N ARG A 207 -0.14 7.50 -2.31
CA ARG A 207 0.21 7.48 -3.74
C ARG A 207 -0.43 8.64 -4.50
N ASN A 208 -1.63 9.08 -4.10
CA ASN A 208 -2.27 10.26 -4.67
C ASN A 208 -1.44 11.51 -4.32
N THR A 209 -1.01 11.63 -3.06
CA THR A 209 -0.11 12.71 -2.62
C THR A 209 1.20 12.72 -3.43
N LEU A 210 1.80 11.54 -3.64
CA LEU A 210 3.02 11.42 -4.45
C LEU A 210 2.77 11.74 -5.94
N VAL A 211 1.60 11.45 -6.48
CA VAL A 211 1.25 11.85 -7.86
C VAL A 211 1.11 13.37 -7.94
N GLN A 212 0.44 14.01 -6.98
CA GLN A 212 0.35 15.48 -6.91
C GLN A 212 1.74 16.12 -6.81
N LEU A 213 2.60 15.59 -5.92
CA LEU A 213 3.99 16.05 -5.83
C LEU A 213 4.73 15.88 -7.18
N GLY A 214 4.45 14.80 -7.92
CA GLY A 214 5.02 14.58 -9.25
C GLY A 214 4.58 15.65 -10.26
N HIS A 215 3.35 16.13 -10.19
CA HIS A 215 2.89 17.24 -11.03
C HIS A 215 3.63 18.54 -10.72
N ASP A 216 3.97 18.79 -9.46
CA ASP A 216 4.69 20.00 -9.05
C ASP A 216 6.19 19.95 -9.41
N VAL A 217 6.80 18.75 -9.32
CA VAL A 217 8.26 18.57 -9.48
C VAL A 217 8.68 18.26 -10.92
N CYS A 218 7.88 17.46 -11.66
CA CYS A 218 8.22 17.06 -13.01
C CYS A 218 7.92 18.18 -14.01
N LYS A 219 8.93 18.55 -14.80
CA LYS A 219 8.84 19.64 -15.80
C LYS A 219 8.58 19.14 -17.21
N THR A 220 8.76 17.84 -17.46
CA THR A 220 8.56 17.24 -18.79
C THR A 220 7.71 15.97 -18.72
N PRO A 221 7.04 15.58 -19.79
CA PRO A 221 6.30 14.34 -19.86
C PRO A 221 7.15 13.09 -19.57
N GLU A 222 8.43 13.11 -19.95
CA GLU A 222 9.37 12.01 -19.73
C GLU A 222 9.68 11.86 -18.22
N GLN A 223 9.88 12.97 -17.52
CA GLN A 223 10.07 12.97 -16.07
C GLN A 223 8.84 12.44 -15.37
N PHE A 224 7.64 12.86 -15.76
CA PHE A 224 6.40 12.36 -15.19
C PHE A 224 6.16 10.88 -15.51
N LYS A 225 6.59 10.42 -16.69
CA LYS A 225 6.58 9.00 -17.04
C LYS A 225 7.49 8.19 -16.10
N ALA A 226 8.72 8.65 -15.88
CA ALA A 226 9.65 8.00 -14.94
C ALA A 226 9.08 7.98 -13.51
N TRP A 227 8.47 9.09 -13.07
CA TRP A 227 7.77 9.19 -11.78
C TRP A 227 6.65 8.16 -11.64
N SER A 228 5.82 8.04 -12.67
CA SER A 228 4.72 7.06 -12.73
C SER A 228 5.24 5.62 -12.69
N GLN A 229 6.32 5.33 -13.42
CA GLN A 229 6.98 4.01 -13.40
C GLN A 229 7.58 3.70 -12.02
N ASN A 230 8.14 4.70 -11.34
CA ASN A 230 8.64 4.58 -9.98
C ASN A 230 7.53 4.20 -8.97
N LEU A 231 6.30 4.62 -9.20
CA LEU A 231 5.12 4.13 -8.48
C LEU A 231 4.68 2.71 -8.90
N GLY A 232 5.36 2.07 -9.86
CA GLY A 232 5.02 0.74 -10.37
C GLY A 232 3.80 0.73 -11.30
N HIS A 233 3.52 1.83 -12.01
CA HIS A 233 2.49 1.89 -13.04
C HIS A 233 3.11 1.54 -14.41
N GLU A 234 2.51 0.59 -15.14
CA GLU A 234 2.98 0.23 -16.49
C GLU A 234 2.61 1.31 -17.52
N LYS A 235 1.47 1.94 -17.32
CA LYS A 235 0.95 2.96 -18.24
C LYS A 235 0.82 4.28 -17.50
N VAL A 236 1.38 5.34 -18.06
CA VAL A 236 1.27 6.71 -17.52
C VAL A 236 -0.19 7.12 -17.38
N LEU A 237 -1.05 6.71 -18.32
CA LEU A 237 -2.50 6.91 -18.24
C LEU A 237 -3.12 6.39 -16.94
N THR A 238 -2.56 5.35 -16.32
CA THR A 238 -3.03 4.88 -15.00
C THR A 238 -2.84 5.94 -13.93
N THR A 239 -1.76 6.72 -14.02
CA THR A 239 -1.51 7.83 -13.09
C THR A 239 -2.49 8.96 -13.32
N PHE A 240 -2.72 9.36 -14.57
CA PHE A 240 -3.68 10.42 -14.91
C PHE A 240 -5.13 10.03 -14.59
N LEU A 241 -5.57 8.83 -14.98
CA LEU A 241 -6.96 8.41 -14.82
C LEU A 241 -7.33 7.98 -13.41
N SER A 242 -6.36 7.48 -12.62
CA SER A 242 -6.63 6.97 -11.27
C SER A 242 -6.35 7.98 -10.16
N TYR A 243 -5.54 9.01 -10.43
CA TYR A 243 -5.00 9.92 -9.42
C TYR A 243 -5.07 11.40 -9.82
N GLY A 244 -5.44 11.71 -11.06
CA GLY A 244 -5.50 13.09 -11.56
C GLY A 244 -6.90 13.49 -11.97
N GLU A 245 -7.55 14.35 -11.18
CA GLU A 245 -8.35 15.43 -11.73
C GLU A 245 -7.49 16.70 -11.58
N VAL A 246 -7.16 17.29 -12.75
CA VAL A 246 -6.56 18.62 -12.82
C VAL A 246 -7.71 19.61 -12.84
#